data_d8360edbf2feffea0be48ed44c3356af
#
_entry.id   d8360edbf2feffea0be48ed44c3356af
#
_cell.length_a   1.000
_cell.length_b   1.000
_cell.length_c   1.000
_cell.angle_alpha   90.00
_cell.angle_beta   90.00
_cell.angle_gamma   90.00
#
_symmetry.space_group_name_H-M   'P 1'
#
loop_
_entity.id
_entity.type
_entity.pdbx_description
1 polymer ?
#
loop_
_entity_poly.entity_id
_entity_poly.type
_entity_poly.pdbx_seq_one_letter_code
_entity_poly.pdbx_strand_id
1 'polypeptide(L)'
;MRESEGIYRLVRFIKRTLIGLFAVVIGLMIFGYAVFMRHVDARGAWEAAAQELNAGMLHYGERVEVFAKAFQRRPTDYYRASNGLLVATNERLIFIGIAPSDKLENEDAPPTILQYEFPNDTLLRLKKRRLYLLTAKGVQISRGDAQVQLFAASPGDEESLEKLTNHVNRRLDAQRVEAIRERRIRAGIAALIDQPIYYVVRRGDAISSIATRFDTTPENIRKWNNIIGDRVRIGDRLIVKAKGPRPPPPPPPERKKVEPRGPRIS
;
A
#
# COMPACT_ATOMS: atom_id res chain seq x y z
N MET A 1 -29.65 66.55 8.93
CA MET A 1 -30.45 65.49 9.59
C MET A 1 -31.04 64.45 8.66
N ARG A 2 -31.57 64.79 7.46
CA ARG A 2 -32.20 63.79 6.55
C ARG A 2 -31.20 62.77 5.92
N GLU A 3 -29.95 63.13 5.66
CA GLU A 3 -28.99 62.20 5.08
C GLU A 3 -28.54 61.06 6.01
N SER A 4 -28.43 61.33 7.30
CA SER A 4 -28.07 60.30 8.29
C SER A 4 -29.16 59.22 8.45
N GLU A 5 -30.43 59.57 8.35
CA GLU A 5 -31.51 58.61 8.39
C GLU A 5 -31.53 57.64 7.17
N GLY A 6 -31.19 58.17 5.98
CA GLY A 6 -31.07 57.35 4.77
C GLY A 6 -29.96 56.30 4.87
N ILE A 7 -28.82 56.68 5.41
CA ILE A 7 -27.70 55.75 5.61
C ILE A 7 -28.05 54.68 6.64
N TYR A 8 -28.70 55.04 7.75
CA TYR A 8 -29.14 54.07 8.78
C TYR A 8 -30.19 53.08 8.24
N ARG A 9 -31.09 53.48 7.36
CA ARG A 9 -32.08 52.61 6.70
C ARG A 9 -31.37 51.63 5.73
N LEU A 10 -30.42 52.12 4.95
CA LEU A 10 -29.63 51.35 4.04
C LEU A 10 -28.80 50.29 4.76
N VAL A 11 -28.07 50.69 5.83
CA VAL A 11 -27.25 49.75 6.64
C VAL A 11 -28.12 48.69 7.30
N ARG A 12 -29.34 49.08 7.79
CA ARG A 12 -30.25 48.11 8.38
C ARG A 12 -30.80 47.15 7.34
N PHE A 13 -31.11 47.61 6.13
CA PHE A 13 -31.54 46.76 4.99
C PHE A 13 -30.41 45.77 4.59
N ILE A 14 -29.19 46.25 4.39
CA ILE A 14 -28.03 45.41 4.07
C ILE A 14 -27.81 44.35 5.16
N LYS A 15 -27.82 44.71 6.46
CA LYS A 15 -27.73 43.76 7.56
C LYS A 15 -28.80 42.66 7.51
N ARG A 16 -30.08 43.04 7.27
CA ARG A 16 -31.17 42.07 7.18
C ARG A 16 -31.02 41.14 6.00
N THR A 17 -30.61 41.67 4.84
CA THR A 17 -30.36 40.86 3.63
C THR A 17 -29.18 39.89 3.84
N LEU A 18 -28.09 40.35 4.47
CA LEU A 18 -26.96 39.49 4.81
C LEU A 18 -27.32 38.38 5.80
N ILE A 19 -28.12 38.72 6.83
CA ILE A 19 -28.61 37.71 7.80
C ILE A 19 -29.51 36.70 7.11
N GLY A 20 -30.41 37.14 6.22
CA GLY A 20 -31.25 36.26 5.43
C GLY A 20 -30.44 35.32 4.50
N LEU A 21 -29.47 35.88 3.79
CA LEU A 21 -28.56 35.10 2.96
C LEU A 21 -27.77 34.07 3.77
N PHE A 22 -27.26 34.48 4.91
CA PHE A 22 -26.52 33.60 5.82
C PHE A 22 -27.39 32.45 6.36
N ALA A 23 -28.67 32.75 6.72
CA ALA A 23 -29.64 31.73 7.13
C ALA A 23 -29.93 30.71 6.02
N VAL A 24 -30.06 31.19 4.77
CA VAL A 24 -30.25 30.29 3.59
C VAL A 24 -29.05 29.41 3.39
N VAL A 25 -27.85 29.96 3.47
CA VAL A 25 -26.58 29.18 3.33
C VAL A 25 -26.50 28.09 4.42
N ILE A 26 -26.78 28.45 5.67
CA ILE A 26 -26.84 27.48 6.78
C ILE A 26 -27.87 26.41 6.53
N GLY A 27 -29.07 26.80 6.09
CA GLY A 27 -30.14 25.87 5.74
C GLY A 27 -29.74 24.87 4.67
N LEU A 28 -29.08 25.34 3.60
CA LEU A 28 -28.54 24.48 2.55
C LEU A 28 -27.44 23.56 3.06
N MET A 29 -26.58 24.06 3.96
CA MET A 29 -25.53 23.24 4.58
C MET A 29 -26.13 22.13 5.46
N ILE A 30 -27.14 22.45 6.29
CA ILE A 30 -27.82 21.47 7.13
C ILE A 30 -28.53 20.45 6.27
N PHE A 31 -29.25 20.88 5.23
CA PHE A 31 -29.91 19.99 4.27
C PHE A 31 -28.90 19.06 3.59
N GLY A 32 -27.83 19.60 3.03
CA GLY A 32 -26.77 18.81 2.40
C GLY A 32 -26.14 17.81 3.37
N TYR A 33 -25.96 18.22 4.62
CA TYR A 33 -25.48 17.33 5.67
C TYR A 33 -26.48 16.21 5.99
N ALA A 34 -27.76 16.52 6.13
CA ALA A 34 -28.80 15.52 6.39
C ALA A 34 -28.93 14.50 5.25
N VAL A 35 -28.86 14.97 4.00
CA VAL A 35 -28.84 14.09 2.82
C VAL A 35 -27.60 13.21 2.82
N PHE A 36 -26.45 13.78 3.12
CA PHE A 36 -25.19 13.03 3.22
C PHE A 36 -25.26 11.95 4.30
N MET A 37 -25.71 12.32 5.51
CA MET A 37 -25.83 11.36 6.63
C MET A 37 -26.80 10.23 6.30
N ARG A 38 -27.89 10.52 5.61
CA ARG A 38 -28.83 9.49 5.14
C ARG A 38 -28.15 8.49 4.19
N HIS A 39 -27.18 8.91 3.38
CA HIS A 39 -26.43 8.03 2.49
C HIS A 39 -25.30 7.30 3.23
N VAL A 40 -24.65 7.96 4.20
CA VAL A 40 -23.60 7.34 5.04
C VAL A 40 -24.18 6.28 5.97
N ASP A 41 -25.41 6.51 6.46
CA ASP A 41 -26.15 5.59 7.35
C ASP A 41 -27.09 4.67 6.54
N ALA A 42 -26.74 4.35 5.28
CA ALA A 42 -27.52 3.46 4.44
C ALA A 42 -27.61 2.07 5.10
N ARG A 43 -28.75 1.86 5.79
CA ARG A 43 -29.03 0.59 6.46
C ARG A 43 -28.95 -0.55 5.45
N GLY A 44 -28.25 -1.59 5.81
CA GLY A 44 -28.06 -2.77 4.96
C GLY A 44 -26.87 -2.74 4.02
N ALA A 45 -26.17 -1.61 3.87
CA ALA A 45 -25.02 -1.56 2.94
C ALA A 45 -23.86 -2.44 3.39
N TRP A 46 -23.58 -2.50 4.67
CA TRP A 46 -22.51 -3.34 5.21
C TRP A 46 -22.93 -4.81 5.29
N GLU A 47 -24.21 -5.11 5.53
CA GLU A 47 -24.76 -6.46 5.47
C GLU A 47 -24.65 -7.03 4.05
N ALA A 48 -25.04 -6.25 3.04
CA ALA A 48 -24.90 -6.65 1.64
C ALA A 48 -23.43 -6.84 1.26
N ALA A 49 -22.53 -5.95 1.71
CA ALA A 49 -21.10 -6.12 1.51
C ALA A 49 -20.55 -7.37 2.19
N ALA A 50 -21.03 -7.71 3.39
CA ALA A 50 -20.64 -8.92 4.11
C ALA A 50 -21.17 -10.20 3.41
N GLN A 51 -22.39 -10.15 2.88
CA GLN A 51 -22.96 -11.26 2.09
C GLN A 51 -22.13 -11.52 0.84
N GLU A 52 -21.75 -10.47 0.10
CA GLU A 52 -20.93 -10.57 -1.10
C GLU A 52 -19.51 -11.11 -0.79
N LEU A 53 -18.92 -10.66 0.31
CA LEU A 53 -17.63 -11.19 0.78
C LEU A 53 -17.69 -12.70 1.02
N ASN A 54 -18.79 -13.18 1.62
CA ASN A 54 -18.99 -14.60 1.93
C ASN A 54 -19.45 -15.42 0.71
N ALA A 55 -20.00 -14.80 -0.33
CA ALA A 55 -20.52 -15.47 -1.53
C ALA A 55 -19.45 -16.00 -2.48
N GLY A 56 -18.15 -15.81 -2.17
CA GLY A 56 -17.06 -16.38 -2.96
C GLY A 56 -15.99 -15.40 -3.41
N MET A 57 -15.93 -14.20 -2.79
CA MET A 57 -14.94 -13.19 -3.10
C MET A 57 -13.55 -13.50 -2.51
N LEU A 58 -13.48 -14.36 -1.50
CA LEU A 58 -12.23 -14.79 -0.88
C LEU A 58 -11.60 -15.92 -1.70
N HIS A 59 -10.28 -15.86 -1.87
CA HIS A 59 -9.51 -16.93 -2.50
C HIS A 59 -9.48 -18.18 -1.61
N TYR A 60 -9.11 -19.33 -2.19
CA TYR A 60 -8.91 -20.54 -1.41
C TYR A 60 -7.83 -20.34 -0.32
N GLY A 61 -8.19 -20.54 0.95
CA GLY A 61 -7.30 -20.31 2.10
C GLY A 61 -7.21 -18.85 2.57
N GLU A 62 -7.83 -17.90 1.86
CA GLU A 62 -7.93 -16.52 2.29
C GLU A 62 -8.93 -16.39 3.45
N ARG A 63 -8.56 -15.66 4.49
CA ARG A 63 -9.39 -15.45 5.68
C ARG A 63 -9.39 -13.98 6.09
N VAL A 64 -10.53 -13.52 6.57
CA VAL A 64 -10.67 -12.19 7.14
C VAL A 64 -9.96 -12.13 8.49
N GLU A 65 -9.09 -11.16 8.69
CA GLU A 65 -8.37 -10.92 9.95
C GLU A 65 -8.98 -9.75 10.73
N VAL A 66 -9.24 -8.64 10.06
CA VAL A 66 -9.86 -7.45 10.66
C VAL A 66 -10.70 -6.74 9.61
N PHE A 67 -11.81 -6.15 10.02
CA PHE A 67 -12.63 -5.31 9.16
C PHE A 67 -13.13 -4.05 9.88
N ALA A 68 -13.55 -3.06 9.11
CA ALA A 68 -14.18 -1.85 9.59
C ALA A 68 -15.29 -1.41 8.63
N LYS A 69 -16.39 -0.89 9.17
CA LYS A 69 -17.40 -0.23 8.36
C LYS A 69 -16.85 1.11 7.89
N ALA A 70 -16.82 1.30 6.59
CA ALA A 70 -16.22 2.47 5.99
C ALA A 70 -17.03 2.95 4.80
N PHE A 71 -16.86 4.21 4.46
CA PHE A 71 -17.43 4.76 3.24
C PHE A 71 -16.37 5.48 2.43
N GLN A 72 -16.53 5.43 1.12
CA GLN A 72 -15.73 6.17 0.16
C GLN A 72 -16.58 7.29 -0.45
N ARG A 73 -15.99 8.48 -0.55
CA ARG A 73 -16.55 9.59 -1.30
C ARG A 73 -15.53 10.11 -2.28
N ARG A 74 -15.86 10.07 -3.56
CA ARG A 74 -15.07 10.71 -4.62
C ARG A 74 -15.52 12.16 -4.82
N PRO A 75 -14.69 13.03 -5.36
CA PRO A 75 -15.09 14.42 -5.67
C PRO A 75 -16.34 14.52 -6.55
N THR A 76 -16.54 13.54 -7.43
CA THR A 76 -17.69 13.44 -8.35
C THR A 76 -19.00 12.98 -7.69
N ASP A 77 -18.93 12.44 -6.47
CA ASP A 77 -20.10 11.85 -5.81
C ASP A 77 -20.98 12.89 -5.10
N TYR A 78 -20.62 14.18 -5.15
CA TYR A 78 -21.34 15.30 -4.51
C TYR A 78 -21.71 15.00 -3.05
N TYR A 79 -22.99 14.73 -2.78
CA TYR A 79 -23.54 14.41 -1.45
C TYR A 79 -23.68 12.91 -1.20
N ARG A 80 -23.24 12.08 -2.12
CA ARG A 80 -23.36 10.63 -2.05
C ARG A 80 -22.06 10.01 -1.55
N ALA A 81 -22.17 8.81 -0.99
CA ALA A 81 -21.02 8.02 -0.56
C ALA A 81 -21.28 6.56 -0.87
N SER A 82 -20.21 5.83 -1.17
CA SER A 82 -20.25 4.37 -1.28
C SER A 82 -19.98 3.79 0.10
N ASN A 83 -20.98 3.16 0.69
CA ASN A 83 -20.88 2.55 2.01
C ASN A 83 -20.59 1.07 1.90
N GLY A 84 -19.80 0.54 2.82
CA GLY A 84 -19.43 -0.86 2.82
C GLY A 84 -18.44 -1.23 3.91
N LEU A 85 -17.64 -2.23 3.61
CA LEU A 85 -16.63 -2.80 4.49
C LEU A 85 -15.23 -2.61 3.91
N LEU A 86 -14.31 -2.14 4.72
CA LEU A 86 -12.88 -2.24 4.49
C LEU A 86 -12.37 -3.46 5.25
N VAL A 87 -11.84 -4.44 4.55
CA VAL A 87 -11.50 -5.76 5.08
C VAL A 87 -10.04 -6.04 4.86
N ALA A 88 -9.31 -6.33 5.92
CA ALA A 88 -7.95 -6.86 5.84
C ALA A 88 -8.00 -8.38 5.94
N THR A 89 -7.46 -9.06 4.92
CA THR A 89 -7.29 -10.51 4.91
C THR A 89 -5.82 -10.85 5.11
N ASN A 90 -5.50 -12.14 5.24
CA ASN A 90 -4.11 -12.59 5.27
C ASN A 90 -3.34 -12.33 3.95
N GLU A 91 -4.05 -12.05 2.82
CA GLU A 91 -3.44 -11.86 1.50
C GLU A 91 -3.49 -10.42 1.01
N ARG A 92 -4.56 -9.68 1.28
CA ARG A 92 -4.82 -8.36 0.70
C ARG A 92 -5.73 -7.49 1.58
N LEU A 93 -5.88 -6.23 1.21
CA LEU A 93 -6.88 -5.33 1.74
C LEU A 93 -7.96 -5.15 0.66
N ILE A 94 -9.24 -5.26 1.06
CA ILE A 94 -10.37 -5.20 0.13
C ILE A 94 -11.34 -4.14 0.65
N PHE A 95 -11.87 -3.30 -0.23
CA PHE A 95 -13.07 -2.52 0.04
C PHE A 95 -14.21 -3.07 -0.81
N ILE A 96 -15.31 -3.40 -0.14
CA ILE A 96 -16.55 -3.83 -0.76
C ILE A 96 -17.63 -2.87 -0.32
N GLY A 97 -18.27 -2.21 -1.26
CA GLY A 97 -19.29 -1.23 -0.95
C GLY A 97 -20.38 -1.17 -2.00
N ILE A 98 -21.48 -0.55 -1.62
CA ILE A 98 -22.57 -0.27 -2.54
C ILE A 98 -22.31 1.08 -3.18
N ALA A 99 -22.37 1.13 -4.51
CA ALA A 99 -22.26 2.39 -5.26
C ALA A 99 -23.38 3.33 -4.83
N PRO A 100 -23.14 4.65 -4.80
CA PRO A 100 -24.20 5.63 -4.61
C PRO A 100 -25.16 5.49 -5.81
N SER A 101 -26.26 4.79 -5.60
CA SER A 101 -27.24 4.55 -6.66
C SER A 101 -27.89 5.83 -7.12
N ASP A 102 -28.03 5.99 -8.42
CA ASP A 102 -28.94 6.95 -9.04
C ASP A 102 -30.40 6.46 -8.91
N LYS A 103 -30.81 6.15 -7.67
CA LYS A 103 -32.14 5.62 -7.33
C LYS A 103 -33.32 6.51 -7.71
N LEU A 104 -33.09 7.56 -8.48
CA LEU A 104 -34.19 8.35 -9.06
C LEU A 104 -34.88 7.62 -10.22
N GLU A 105 -34.28 6.60 -10.81
CA GLU A 105 -34.83 5.94 -12.00
C GLU A 105 -35.41 4.53 -11.76
N ASN A 106 -34.96 3.79 -10.73
CA ASN A 106 -35.52 2.46 -10.47
C ASN A 106 -35.21 1.97 -9.04
N GLU A 107 -36.22 2.03 -8.16
CA GLU A 107 -36.07 1.57 -6.76
C GLU A 107 -35.83 0.06 -6.62
N ASP A 108 -36.24 -0.72 -7.63
CA ASP A 108 -36.13 -2.19 -7.64
C ASP A 108 -34.84 -2.73 -8.25
N ALA A 109 -33.98 -1.87 -8.77
CA ALA A 109 -32.71 -2.31 -9.34
C ALA A 109 -31.76 -2.85 -8.27
N PRO A 110 -31.08 -3.98 -8.50
CA PRO A 110 -30.12 -4.52 -7.56
C PRO A 110 -28.99 -3.50 -7.32
N PRO A 111 -28.46 -3.41 -6.09
CA PRO A 111 -27.38 -2.47 -5.77
C PRO A 111 -26.12 -2.78 -6.58
N THR A 112 -25.51 -1.76 -7.17
CA THR A 112 -24.21 -1.91 -7.84
C THR A 112 -23.13 -2.06 -6.77
N ILE A 113 -22.43 -3.18 -6.79
CA ILE A 113 -21.32 -3.46 -5.88
C ILE A 113 -20.02 -2.86 -6.43
N LEU A 114 -19.35 -2.09 -5.60
CA LEU A 114 -18.01 -1.56 -5.85
C LEU A 114 -17.00 -2.39 -5.09
N GLN A 115 -15.98 -2.89 -5.82
CA GLN A 115 -14.89 -3.63 -5.25
C GLN A 115 -13.56 -2.96 -5.57
N TYR A 116 -12.73 -2.76 -4.55
CA TYR A 116 -11.36 -2.32 -4.70
C TYR A 116 -10.43 -3.26 -3.95
N GLU A 117 -9.40 -3.72 -4.62
CA GLU A 117 -8.38 -4.58 -4.06
C GLU A 117 -7.05 -3.84 -3.92
N PHE A 118 -6.43 -3.99 -2.77
CA PHE A 118 -5.16 -3.38 -2.46
C PHE A 118 -4.17 -4.47 -2.06
N PRO A 119 -3.03 -4.59 -2.75
CA PRO A 119 -1.99 -5.55 -2.41
C PRO A 119 -1.45 -5.36 -1.00
N ASN A 120 -0.82 -6.39 -0.46
CA ASN A 120 -0.26 -6.40 0.89
C ASN A 120 0.84 -5.36 1.15
N ASP A 121 1.43 -4.76 0.11
CA ASP A 121 2.44 -3.70 0.21
C ASP A 121 1.86 -2.28 0.32
N THR A 122 0.53 -2.18 0.43
CA THR A 122 -0.20 -0.91 0.49
C THR A 122 -0.07 -0.26 1.87
N LEU A 123 0.40 0.98 1.89
CA LEU A 123 0.55 1.76 3.11
C LEU A 123 -0.76 2.46 3.50
N LEU A 124 -1.19 2.28 4.74
CA LEU A 124 -2.33 2.97 5.31
C LEU A 124 -1.88 4.12 6.21
N ARG A 125 -2.48 5.30 6.00
CA ARG A 125 -2.26 6.47 6.85
C ARG A 125 -3.57 6.96 7.42
N LEU A 126 -3.68 6.96 8.74
CA LEU A 126 -4.80 7.60 9.43
C LEU A 126 -4.75 9.11 9.20
N LYS A 127 -5.89 9.67 8.82
CA LYS A 127 -6.06 11.11 8.65
C LYS A 127 -7.41 11.56 9.21
N LYS A 128 -7.40 12.72 9.86
CA LYS A 128 -8.65 13.44 10.16
C LYS A 128 -9.09 14.16 8.89
N ARG A 129 -10.34 13.96 8.49
CA ARG A 129 -10.92 14.67 7.34
C ARG A 129 -12.12 15.47 7.74
N ARG A 130 -12.22 16.66 7.19
CA ARG A 130 -13.46 17.44 7.21
C ARG A 130 -14.41 16.84 6.19
N LEU A 131 -15.56 16.39 6.70
CA LEU A 131 -16.72 15.99 5.91
C LEU A 131 -17.84 16.95 6.24
N TYR A 132 -18.05 17.94 5.36
CA TYR A 132 -18.91 19.09 5.64
C TYR A 132 -18.51 19.84 6.92
N LEU A 133 -19.37 19.83 7.94
CA LEU A 133 -19.14 20.49 9.23
C LEU A 133 -18.46 19.59 10.26
N LEU A 134 -18.39 18.28 9.99
CA LEU A 134 -17.82 17.30 10.91
C LEU A 134 -16.40 16.90 10.49
N THR A 135 -15.63 16.52 11.49
CA THR A 135 -14.32 15.90 11.28
C THR A 135 -14.46 14.42 11.53
N ALA A 136 -14.31 13.60 10.49
CA ALA A 136 -14.31 12.14 10.63
C ALA A 136 -12.86 11.61 10.62
N LYS A 137 -12.61 10.53 11.36
CA LYS A 137 -11.42 9.72 11.19
C LYS A 137 -11.51 9.00 9.86
N GLY A 138 -10.43 8.99 9.11
CA GLY A 138 -10.35 8.30 7.83
C GLY A 138 -8.99 7.68 7.63
N VAL A 139 -8.90 6.84 6.64
CA VAL A 139 -7.65 6.22 6.20
C VAL A 139 -7.36 6.62 4.77
N GLN A 140 -6.14 7.02 4.53
CA GLN A 140 -5.61 7.23 3.21
C GLN A 140 -4.86 5.98 2.79
N ILE A 141 -5.25 5.41 1.66
CA ILE A 141 -4.58 4.27 1.04
C ILE A 141 -3.72 4.82 -0.09
N SER A 142 -2.42 4.54 -0.04
CA SER A 142 -1.47 4.96 -1.07
C SER A 142 -0.54 3.83 -1.46
N ARG A 143 -0.23 3.73 -2.74
CA ARG A 143 0.70 2.76 -3.31
C ARG A 143 1.71 3.50 -4.19
N GLY A 144 2.93 3.71 -3.68
CA GLY A 144 3.93 4.49 -4.37
C GLY A 144 3.40 5.88 -4.77
N ASP A 145 3.61 6.28 -6.01
CA ASP A 145 3.10 7.53 -6.59
C ASP A 145 1.68 7.40 -7.16
N ALA A 146 1.04 6.24 -6.99
CA ALA A 146 -0.26 5.95 -7.58
C ALA A 146 -1.40 6.56 -6.77
N GLN A 147 -2.55 6.61 -7.39
CA GLN A 147 -3.82 7.18 -6.94
C GLN A 147 -4.10 6.93 -5.45
N VAL A 148 -4.24 8.02 -4.71
CA VAL A 148 -4.60 8.02 -3.31
C VAL A 148 -6.11 7.80 -3.17
N GLN A 149 -6.52 6.70 -2.55
CA GLN A 149 -7.90 6.48 -2.17
C GLN A 149 -8.11 6.84 -0.69
N LEU A 150 -9.27 7.36 -0.40
CA LEU A 150 -9.63 7.89 0.91
C LEU A 150 -10.94 7.28 1.37
N PHE A 151 -10.87 6.63 2.51
CA PHE A 151 -12.02 6.04 3.20
C PHE A 151 -12.20 6.73 4.54
N ALA A 152 -13.43 6.93 4.96
CA ALA A 152 -13.74 7.40 6.29
C ALA A 152 -14.48 6.31 7.05
N ALA A 153 -14.30 6.27 8.37
CA ALA A 153 -15.06 5.37 9.23
C ALA A 153 -16.54 5.73 9.18
N SER A 154 -17.40 4.74 9.16
CA SER A 154 -18.80 4.94 9.45
C SER A 154 -18.97 5.46 10.88
N PRO A 155 -19.98 6.27 11.18
CA PRO A 155 -20.22 6.78 12.51
C PRO A 155 -20.27 5.65 13.54
N GLY A 156 -19.45 5.76 14.60
CA GLY A 156 -19.34 4.74 15.65
C GLY A 156 -18.37 3.61 15.36
N ASP A 157 -17.73 3.57 14.18
CA ASP A 157 -16.77 2.50 13.80
C ASP A 157 -15.31 3.02 13.65
N GLU A 158 -15.02 4.18 14.23
CA GLU A 158 -13.70 4.82 14.15
C GLU A 158 -12.60 3.97 14.80
N GLU A 159 -12.94 3.25 15.87
CA GLU A 159 -12.00 2.37 16.56
C GLU A 159 -11.66 1.13 15.73
N SER A 160 -12.64 0.54 15.05
CA SER A 160 -12.43 -0.59 14.14
C SER A 160 -11.54 -0.21 12.96
N LEU A 161 -11.73 1.00 12.39
CA LEU A 161 -10.85 1.50 11.34
C LEU A 161 -9.41 1.71 11.83
N GLU A 162 -9.25 2.19 13.05
CA GLU A 162 -7.92 2.35 13.66
C GLU A 162 -7.26 1.00 13.93
N LYS A 163 -8.00 0.01 14.47
CA LYS A 163 -7.53 -1.37 14.66
C LYS A 163 -7.09 -1.99 13.33
N LEU A 164 -7.88 -1.85 12.29
CA LEU A 164 -7.55 -2.31 10.95
C LEU A 164 -6.26 -1.67 10.43
N THR A 165 -6.15 -0.35 10.55
CA THR A 165 -4.96 0.39 10.11
C THR A 165 -3.70 -0.06 10.83
N ASN A 166 -3.78 -0.21 12.15
CA ASN A 166 -2.67 -0.67 12.97
C ASN A 166 -2.29 -2.12 12.67
N HIS A 167 -3.28 -2.97 12.37
CA HIS A 167 -3.05 -4.36 11.98
C HIS A 167 -2.28 -4.46 10.65
N VAL A 168 -2.76 -3.77 9.61
CA VAL A 168 -2.12 -3.76 8.30
C VAL A 168 -0.71 -3.18 8.36
N ASN A 169 -0.51 -2.05 9.04
CA ASN A 169 0.80 -1.43 9.15
C ASN A 169 1.81 -2.30 9.91
N ARG A 170 1.40 -2.95 11.02
CA ARG A 170 2.28 -3.89 11.73
C ARG A 170 2.73 -5.06 10.86
N ARG A 171 1.83 -5.60 10.03
CA ARG A 171 2.18 -6.65 9.07
C ARG A 171 3.20 -6.17 8.05
N LEU A 172 3.03 -4.96 7.51
CA LEU A 172 3.98 -4.34 6.60
C LEU A 172 5.36 -4.13 7.24
N ASP A 173 5.40 -3.67 8.48
CA ASP A 173 6.66 -3.46 9.18
C ASP A 173 7.36 -4.78 9.44
N ALA A 174 6.64 -5.84 9.81
CA ALA A 174 7.19 -7.19 9.98
C ALA A 174 7.78 -7.72 8.66
N GLN A 175 7.08 -7.56 7.54
CA GLN A 175 7.57 -7.95 6.22
C GLN A 175 8.83 -7.18 5.81
N ARG A 176 8.88 -5.87 6.10
CA ARG A 176 10.06 -5.03 5.84
C ARG A 176 11.28 -5.48 6.65
N VAL A 177 11.08 -5.77 7.93
CA VAL A 177 12.15 -6.26 8.81
C VAL A 177 12.70 -7.58 8.28
N GLU A 178 11.84 -8.51 7.90
CA GLU A 178 12.27 -9.81 7.35
C GLU A 178 13.00 -9.65 6.00
N ALA A 179 12.51 -8.81 5.10
CA ALA A 179 13.17 -8.50 3.84
C ALA A 179 14.57 -7.87 4.04
N ILE A 180 14.72 -7.00 5.04
CA ILE A 180 16.04 -6.43 5.41
C ILE A 180 16.95 -7.52 5.96
N ARG A 181 16.43 -8.39 6.83
CA ARG A 181 17.17 -9.53 7.38
C ARG A 181 17.66 -10.46 6.29
N GLU A 182 16.80 -10.86 5.36
CA GLU A 182 17.16 -11.70 4.23
C GLU A 182 18.25 -11.05 3.34
N ARG A 183 18.11 -9.73 3.05
CA ARG A 183 19.14 -8.99 2.29
C ARG A 183 20.48 -9.00 3.00
N ARG A 184 20.52 -8.82 4.33
CA ARG A 184 21.74 -8.87 5.12
C ARG A 184 22.38 -10.26 5.12
N ILE A 185 21.58 -11.31 5.24
CA ILE A 185 22.05 -12.70 5.17
C ILE A 185 22.64 -12.97 3.78
N ARG A 186 21.93 -12.61 2.70
CA ARG A 186 22.43 -12.77 1.32
C ARG A 186 23.74 -12.00 1.09
N ALA A 187 23.79 -10.75 1.56
CA ALA A 187 25.02 -9.95 1.45
C ALA A 187 26.18 -10.55 2.24
N GLY A 188 25.93 -11.08 3.45
CA GLY A 188 26.92 -11.78 4.24
C GLY A 188 27.43 -13.06 3.57
N ILE A 189 26.52 -13.87 3.02
CA ILE A 189 26.90 -15.06 2.24
C ILE A 189 27.70 -14.68 0.99
N ALA A 190 27.26 -13.65 0.25
CA ALA A 190 27.98 -13.16 -0.93
C ALA A 190 29.39 -12.67 -0.57
N ALA A 191 29.52 -11.95 0.55
CA ALA A 191 30.84 -11.50 1.04
C ALA A 191 31.74 -12.66 1.43
N LEU A 192 31.22 -13.74 2.02
CA LEU A 192 31.99 -14.96 2.34
C LEU A 192 32.41 -15.70 1.07
N ILE A 193 31.53 -15.77 0.07
CA ILE A 193 31.85 -16.44 -1.22
C ILE A 193 32.85 -15.63 -2.04
N ASP A 194 32.89 -14.31 -1.89
CA ASP A 194 33.76 -13.40 -2.64
C ASP A 194 35.18 -13.30 -2.00
N GLN A 195 35.42 -13.96 -0.86
CA GLN A 195 36.74 -13.97 -0.24
C GLN A 195 37.68 -14.91 -0.98
N PRO A 196 38.95 -14.50 -1.17
CA PRO A 196 39.96 -15.39 -1.74
C PRO A 196 40.23 -16.56 -0.80
N ILE A 197 40.36 -17.75 -1.38
CA ILE A 197 40.76 -18.95 -0.65
C ILE A 197 42.28 -19.03 -0.62
N TYR A 198 42.82 -19.19 0.57
CA TYR A 198 44.27 -19.35 0.79
C TYR A 198 44.64 -20.80 1.10
N TYR A 199 45.78 -21.22 0.60
CA TYR A 199 46.38 -22.51 0.91
C TYR A 199 47.81 -22.31 1.39
N VAL A 200 48.24 -23.07 2.39
CA VAL A 200 49.62 -23.07 2.88
C VAL A 200 50.34 -24.26 2.26
N VAL A 201 51.40 -23.97 1.51
CA VAL A 201 52.22 -24.97 0.79
C VAL A 201 52.85 -25.95 1.78
N ARG A 202 52.72 -27.25 1.50
CA ARG A 202 53.26 -28.35 2.29
C ARG A 202 54.37 -29.02 1.56
N ARG A 203 55.13 -29.86 2.28
CA ARG A 203 56.21 -30.65 1.71
C ARG A 203 55.68 -31.58 0.59
N GLY A 204 56.29 -31.51 -0.58
CA GLY A 204 55.86 -32.29 -1.75
C GLY A 204 54.81 -31.62 -2.63
N ASP A 205 54.33 -30.43 -2.28
CA ASP A 205 53.42 -29.70 -3.13
C ASP A 205 54.16 -29.03 -4.30
N ALA A 206 53.52 -29.09 -5.47
CA ALA A 206 53.87 -28.30 -6.66
C ALA A 206 52.68 -27.43 -7.06
N ILE A 207 52.90 -26.29 -7.75
CA ILE A 207 51.82 -25.40 -8.19
C ILE A 207 50.78 -26.18 -9.01
N SER A 208 51.19 -27.13 -9.85
CA SER A 208 50.30 -27.96 -10.66
C SER A 208 49.40 -28.85 -9.80
N SER A 209 49.95 -29.52 -8.79
CA SER A 209 49.17 -30.38 -7.89
C SER A 209 48.20 -29.57 -7.02
N ILE A 210 48.61 -28.37 -6.57
CA ILE A 210 47.76 -27.44 -5.85
C ILE A 210 46.62 -26.95 -6.78
N ALA A 211 46.94 -26.59 -8.03
CA ALA A 211 45.94 -26.13 -9.00
C ALA A 211 44.87 -27.19 -9.26
N THR A 212 45.25 -28.44 -9.47
CA THR A 212 44.29 -29.56 -9.64
C THR A 212 43.40 -29.75 -8.40
N ARG A 213 43.99 -29.67 -7.20
CA ARG A 213 43.20 -29.82 -5.93
C ARG A 213 42.15 -28.76 -5.75
N PHE A 214 42.39 -27.54 -6.22
CA PHE A 214 41.49 -26.41 -6.03
C PHE A 214 40.70 -26.02 -7.30
N ASP A 215 40.66 -26.91 -8.29
CA ASP A 215 39.93 -26.71 -9.56
C ASP A 215 40.28 -25.38 -10.23
N THR A 216 41.57 -25.16 -10.40
CA THR A 216 42.11 -23.96 -11.03
C THR A 216 43.33 -24.33 -11.91
N THR A 217 43.95 -23.33 -12.54
CA THR A 217 45.15 -23.55 -13.35
C THR A 217 46.40 -23.03 -12.66
N PRO A 218 47.58 -23.62 -12.97
CA PRO A 218 48.88 -23.11 -12.45
C PRO A 218 49.10 -21.64 -12.79
N GLU A 219 48.67 -21.19 -13.98
CA GLU A 219 48.76 -19.81 -14.46
C GLU A 219 47.96 -18.86 -13.56
N ASN A 220 46.77 -19.27 -13.16
CA ASN A 220 45.94 -18.49 -12.26
C ASN A 220 46.59 -18.34 -10.88
N ILE A 221 47.10 -19.43 -10.31
CA ILE A 221 47.82 -19.37 -9.02
C ILE A 221 49.02 -18.43 -9.12
N ARG A 222 49.84 -18.53 -10.19
CA ARG A 222 50.96 -17.63 -10.41
C ARG A 222 50.52 -16.17 -10.50
N LYS A 223 49.48 -15.90 -11.30
CA LYS A 223 48.90 -14.55 -11.49
C LYS A 223 48.37 -13.95 -10.18
N TRP A 224 47.66 -14.74 -9.39
CA TRP A 224 47.06 -14.24 -8.13
C TRP A 224 48.08 -13.98 -7.03
N ASN A 225 49.25 -14.64 -7.11
CA ASN A 225 50.31 -14.56 -6.09
C ASN A 225 51.59 -13.89 -6.60
N ASN A 226 51.58 -13.33 -7.82
CA ASN A 226 52.75 -12.70 -8.45
C ASN A 226 54.02 -13.63 -8.48
N ILE A 227 53.82 -14.94 -8.72
CA ILE A 227 54.91 -15.92 -8.75
C ILE A 227 55.48 -16.01 -10.16
N ILE A 228 56.82 -15.86 -10.27
CA ILE A 228 57.53 -16.06 -11.51
C ILE A 228 58.11 -17.48 -11.50
N GLY A 229 57.73 -18.30 -12.49
CA GLY A 229 58.10 -19.72 -12.56
C GLY A 229 57.24 -20.61 -11.64
N ASP A 230 57.75 -21.80 -11.28
CA ASP A 230 57.01 -22.82 -10.53
C ASP A 230 57.53 -23.03 -9.09
N ARG A 231 58.43 -22.17 -8.62
CA ARG A 231 59.05 -22.33 -7.30
C ARG A 231 58.16 -21.77 -6.21
N VAL A 232 57.69 -22.66 -5.35
CA VAL A 232 56.99 -22.33 -4.10
C VAL A 232 57.76 -22.94 -2.92
N ARG A 233 57.72 -22.30 -1.76
CA ARG A 233 58.37 -22.76 -0.54
C ARG A 233 57.38 -23.36 0.43
N ILE A 234 57.77 -24.35 1.17
CA ILE A 234 56.97 -24.88 2.27
C ILE A 234 56.65 -23.74 3.24
N GLY A 235 55.37 -23.57 3.58
CA GLY A 235 54.87 -22.48 4.43
C GLY A 235 54.37 -21.25 3.68
N ASP A 236 54.62 -21.12 2.35
CA ASP A 236 54.04 -20.04 1.57
C ASP A 236 52.53 -20.09 1.59
N ARG A 237 51.90 -18.93 1.79
CA ARG A 237 50.44 -18.78 1.76
C ARG A 237 50.01 -18.29 0.39
N LEU A 238 49.40 -19.17 -0.39
CA LEU A 238 48.99 -18.89 -1.76
C LEU A 238 47.49 -18.66 -1.87
N ILE A 239 47.07 -17.70 -2.68
CA ILE A 239 45.70 -17.57 -3.15
C ILE A 239 45.50 -18.66 -4.20
N VAL A 240 44.63 -19.62 -3.89
CA VAL A 240 44.30 -20.75 -4.76
C VAL A 240 42.95 -20.59 -5.46
N LYS A 241 42.15 -19.65 -4.99
CA LYS A 241 40.92 -19.22 -5.64
C LYS A 241 40.67 -17.74 -5.34
N ALA A 242 40.73 -16.89 -6.37
CA ALA A 242 40.64 -15.44 -6.18
C ALA A 242 39.27 -14.99 -5.74
N LYS A 243 38.21 -15.72 -6.19
CA LYS A 243 36.81 -15.47 -5.83
C LYS A 243 36.03 -16.77 -5.82
N GLY A 244 35.11 -16.93 -4.85
CA GLY A 244 34.19 -18.03 -4.84
C GLY A 244 33.13 -17.95 -5.99
N PRO A 245 32.33 -18.99 -6.20
CA PRO A 245 31.28 -18.93 -7.20
C PRO A 245 30.33 -17.79 -6.87
N ARG A 246 30.18 -16.87 -7.83
CA ARG A 246 29.19 -15.80 -7.70
C ARG A 246 27.77 -16.43 -7.70
N PRO A 247 26.91 -16.16 -6.72
CA PRO A 247 25.53 -16.64 -6.76
C PRO A 247 24.89 -16.15 -8.07
N PRO A 248 24.01 -16.95 -8.69
CA PRO A 248 23.30 -16.53 -9.87
C PRO A 248 22.57 -15.22 -9.58
N PRO A 249 22.52 -14.27 -10.53
CA PRO A 249 21.76 -13.04 -10.35
C PRO A 249 20.31 -13.42 -10.00
N PRO A 250 19.65 -12.64 -9.10
CA PRO A 250 18.25 -12.89 -8.81
C PRO A 250 17.47 -12.87 -10.13
N PRO A 251 16.45 -13.75 -10.27
CA PRO A 251 15.61 -13.74 -11.46
C PRO A 251 15.07 -12.33 -11.67
N PRO A 252 15.04 -11.83 -12.92
CA PRO A 252 14.45 -10.54 -13.20
C PRO A 252 13.04 -10.51 -12.66
N PRO A 253 12.60 -9.37 -12.08
CA PRO A 253 11.24 -9.26 -11.59
C PRO A 253 10.29 -9.66 -12.72
N GLU A 254 9.41 -10.62 -12.45
CA GLU A 254 8.39 -11.04 -13.41
C GLU A 254 7.68 -9.81 -13.93
N ARG A 255 7.85 -9.52 -15.20
CA ARG A 255 7.08 -8.47 -15.88
C ARG A 255 5.62 -8.94 -15.82
N LYS A 256 4.83 -8.36 -14.92
CA LYS A 256 3.38 -8.54 -14.92
C LYS A 256 2.93 -8.27 -16.36
N LYS A 257 2.35 -9.28 -17.00
CA LYS A 257 1.68 -9.10 -18.28
C LYS A 257 0.70 -7.95 -18.10
N VAL A 258 0.95 -6.86 -18.81
CA VAL A 258 -0.02 -5.77 -18.92
C VAL A 258 -1.19 -6.37 -19.68
N GLU A 259 -2.29 -6.62 -19.00
CA GLU A 259 -3.53 -6.99 -19.68
C GLU A 259 -3.89 -5.89 -20.70
N PRO A 260 -4.24 -6.27 -21.92
CA PRO A 260 -4.65 -5.31 -22.93
C PRO A 260 -5.87 -4.54 -22.42
N ARG A 261 -5.79 -3.22 -22.41
CA ARG A 261 -6.92 -2.35 -22.10
C ARG A 261 -8.07 -2.75 -23.01
N GLY A 262 -9.18 -3.16 -22.42
CA GLY A 262 -10.42 -3.42 -23.15
C GLY A 262 -10.84 -2.25 -24.05
N PRO A 263 -11.65 -2.51 -25.08
CA PRO A 263 -12.02 -1.50 -26.06
C PRO A 263 -12.71 -0.31 -25.39
N ARG A 264 -12.28 0.92 -25.75
CA ARG A 264 -12.99 2.14 -25.41
C ARG A 264 -14.34 2.11 -26.10
N ILE A 265 -15.40 2.06 -25.34
CA ILE A 265 -16.75 2.29 -25.84
C ILE A 265 -16.86 3.81 -26.06
N SER A 266 -17.00 4.18 -27.32
CA SER A 266 -17.31 5.54 -27.80
C SER A 266 -18.77 5.89 -27.54
#